data_26a060127e5218103af0c6b4c090c806
#
_entry.id   26a060127e5218103af0c6b4c090c806
#
_cell.length_a   1.000
_cell.length_b   1.000
_cell.length_c   1.000
_cell.angle_alpha   90.00
_cell.angle_beta   90.00
_cell.angle_gamma   90.00
#
_symmetry.space_group_name_H-M   'P 1'
#
loop_
_entity.id
_entity.type
_entity.pdbx_description
1 polymer ?
#
loop_
_entity_poly.entity_id
_entity_poly.type
_entity_poly.pdbx_seq_one_letter_code
_entity_poly.pdbx_strand_id
1 'polypeptide(L)'
;MLDNLAANEVRVFLWHHKLSRPDIQEYADICVSAEEKGGLSNICDKRFVEKVSVRVILYKLLGKDVRICYNENGAPYLSNKQYYISISHTDGHFALSFSHRKHGIDIERWNSTAKRVSKMFATEQEVAALVDAKAITDEDAKAFCTIWSAKESIYKSHDFAGLSFRDGILLKKDAFSNLVAEVSYKEATFHYAVEYRLLPDCVLTICLPASV
;
A
#
# COMPACT_ATOMS: atom_id res chain seq x y z
N MET A 1 -7.51 2.80 -19.94
CA MET A 1 -6.35 2.69 -19.00
C MET A 1 -6.39 1.42 -18.13
N LEU A 2 -7.55 0.98 -17.67
CA LEU A 2 -7.70 -0.29 -16.93
C LEU A 2 -8.22 -1.45 -17.81
N ASP A 3 -8.76 -1.16 -18.99
CA ASP A 3 -9.38 -2.14 -19.89
C ASP A 3 -8.44 -3.25 -20.38
N ASN A 4 -7.13 -3.02 -20.33
CA ASN A 4 -6.08 -3.97 -20.72
C ASN A 4 -5.27 -4.48 -19.52
N LEU A 5 -5.84 -4.49 -18.30
CA LEU A 5 -5.17 -5.01 -17.12
C LEU A 5 -5.05 -6.54 -17.22
N ALA A 6 -3.81 -7.05 -17.27
CA ALA A 6 -3.57 -8.49 -17.31
C ALA A 6 -3.97 -9.16 -15.98
N ALA A 7 -4.33 -10.44 -16.03
CA ALA A 7 -4.85 -11.18 -14.88
C ALA A 7 -3.92 -11.18 -13.66
N ASN A 8 -2.61 -11.16 -13.90
CA ASN A 8 -1.58 -11.16 -12.84
C ASN A 8 -0.91 -9.80 -12.64
N GLU A 9 -1.41 -8.74 -13.27
CA GLU A 9 -0.86 -7.40 -13.17
C GLU A 9 -1.45 -6.65 -11.98
N VAL A 10 -0.62 -5.87 -11.30
CA VAL A 10 -1.05 -4.82 -10.37
C VAL A 10 -0.68 -3.48 -10.98
N ARG A 11 -1.67 -2.68 -11.25
CA ARG A 11 -1.44 -1.33 -11.79
C ARG A 11 -1.60 -0.30 -10.70
N VAL A 12 -0.54 0.47 -10.45
CA VAL A 12 -0.49 1.48 -9.38
C VAL A 12 -0.52 2.87 -10.00
N PHE A 13 -1.38 3.71 -9.46
CA PHE A 13 -1.48 5.13 -9.80
C PHE A 13 -1.06 5.96 -8.61
N LEU A 14 -0.13 6.88 -8.85
CA LEU A 14 0.41 7.78 -7.86
C LEU A 14 -0.01 9.22 -8.17
N TRP A 15 -0.40 9.95 -7.12
CA TRP A 15 -0.56 11.39 -7.18
C TRP A 15 0.26 12.02 -6.05
N HIS A 16 1.17 12.89 -6.41
CA HIS A 16 1.99 13.63 -5.46
C HIS A 16 1.59 15.10 -5.45
N HIS A 17 1.22 15.60 -4.28
CA HIS A 17 0.89 17.01 -4.06
C HIS A 17 0.96 17.37 -2.58
N LYS A 18 0.97 18.67 -2.28
CA LYS A 18 0.91 19.23 -0.93
C LYS A 18 -0.27 20.20 -0.77
N LEU A 19 -1.39 19.88 -1.41
CA LEU A 19 -2.61 20.68 -1.31
C LEU A 19 -3.16 20.64 0.12
N SER A 20 -3.61 21.79 0.59
CA SER A 20 -4.36 21.89 1.86
C SER A 20 -5.83 21.48 1.66
N ARG A 21 -6.57 21.41 2.76
CA ARG A 21 -8.02 21.13 2.69
C ARG A 21 -8.78 22.16 1.84
N PRO A 22 -8.60 23.48 1.98
CA PRO A 22 -9.22 24.44 1.08
C PRO A 22 -8.88 24.23 -0.40
N ASP A 23 -7.62 23.95 -0.69
CA ASP A 23 -7.16 23.76 -2.08
C ASP A 23 -7.76 22.52 -2.75
N ILE A 24 -8.00 21.45 -2.01
CA ILE A 24 -8.55 20.20 -2.53
C ILE A 24 -10.08 20.13 -2.48
N GLN A 25 -10.74 21.14 -1.88
CA GLN A 25 -12.20 21.14 -1.72
C GLN A 25 -12.94 21.10 -3.06
N GLU A 26 -12.46 21.82 -4.07
CA GLU A 26 -13.05 21.81 -5.42
C GLU A 26 -13.03 20.39 -6.03
N TYR A 27 -11.94 19.66 -5.83
CA TYR A 27 -11.87 18.26 -6.26
C TYR A 27 -12.85 17.37 -5.50
N ALA A 28 -13.06 17.62 -4.19
CA ALA A 28 -14.04 16.89 -3.42
C ALA A 28 -15.45 17.10 -3.95
N ASP A 29 -15.78 18.31 -4.40
CA ASP A 29 -17.09 18.63 -4.95
C ASP A 29 -17.37 17.90 -6.27
N ILE A 30 -16.35 17.64 -7.05
CA ILE A 30 -16.45 16.93 -8.34
C ILE A 30 -16.38 15.40 -8.16
N CYS A 31 -15.43 14.91 -7.37
CA CYS A 31 -15.04 13.51 -7.35
C CYS A 31 -15.70 12.68 -6.25
N VAL A 32 -16.27 13.33 -5.22
CA VAL A 32 -16.89 12.66 -4.08
C VAL A 32 -18.40 12.67 -4.23
N SER A 33 -19.01 11.49 -4.13
CA SER A 33 -20.47 11.37 -4.18
C SER A 33 -21.15 12.04 -2.98
N ALA A 34 -22.43 12.42 -3.11
CA ALA A 34 -23.19 13.02 -2.02
C ALA A 34 -23.26 12.12 -0.77
N GLU A 35 -23.31 10.81 -0.97
CA GLU A 35 -23.33 9.81 0.10
C GLU A 35 -22.00 9.77 0.88
N GLU A 36 -20.86 9.90 0.17
CA GLU A 36 -19.55 9.91 0.79
C GLU A 36 -19.22 11.22 1.50
N LYS A 37 -19.77 12.37 1.02
CA LYS A 37 -19.54 13.71 1.61
C LYS A 37 -19.91 13.76 3.09
N GLY A 38 -20.98 13.09 3.50
CA GLY A 38 -21.39 13.02 4.91
C GLY A 38 -20.31 12.45 5.82
N GLY A 39 -19.59 11.43 5.36
CA GLY A 39 -18.47 10.82 6.10
C GLY A 39 -17.16 11.62 6.07
N LEU A 40 -17.08 12.69 5.25
CA LEU A 40 -15.89 13.55 5.14
C LEU A 40 -16.02 14.87 5.90
N SER A 41 -17.21 15.28 6.30
CA SER A 41 -17.46 16.59 6.90
C SER A 41 -16.75 16.77 8.25
N ASN A 42 -16.71 15.74 9.08
CA ASN A 42 -16.25 15.79 10.47
C ASN A 42 -14.87 15.17 10.72
N ILE A 43 -14.05 15.02 9.69
CA ILE A 43 -12.69 14.48 9.82
C ILE A 43 -11.66 15.61 9.77
N CYS A 44 -10.47 15.37 10.39
CA CYS A 44 -9.39 16.36 10.37
C CYS A 44 -8.87 16.59 8.94
N ASP A 45 -8.27 17.76 8.72
CA ASP A 45 -7.83 18.20 7.39
C ASP A 45 -6.89 17.22 6.71
N LYS A 46 -5.95 16.64 7.44
CA LYS A 46 -5.05 15.62 6.91
C LYS A 46 -5.83 14.43 6.33
N ARG A 47 -6.76 13.87 7.10
CA ARG A 47 -7.59 12.74 6.65
C ARG A 47 -8.54 13.11 5.50
N PHE A 48 -9.02 14.34 5.47
CA PHE A 48 -9.81 14.84 4.37
C PHE A 48 -9.00 14.84 3.07
N VAL A 49 -7.81 15.44 3.10
CA VAL A 49 -6.89 15.47 1.95
C VAL A 49 -6.56 14.06 1.48
N GLU A 50 -6.20 13.15 2.38
CA GLU A 50 -5.89 11.75 2.05
C GLU A 50 -7.04 11.06 1.33
N LYS A 51 -8.25 11.17 1.88
CA LYS A 51 -9.43 10.51 1.30
C LYS A 51 -9.86 11.11 -0.04
N VAL A 52 -9.81 12.43 -0.18
CA VAL A 52 -10.16 13.11 -1.44
C VAL A 52 -9.13 12.79 -2.52
N SER A 53 -7.84 12.82 -2.20
CA SER A 53 -6.77 12.54 -3.18
C SER A 53 -6.93 11.18 -3.85
N VAL A 54 -7.22 10.15 -3.07
CA VAL A 54 -7.45 8.80 -3.61
C VAL A 54 -8.72 8.76 -4.49
N ARG A 55 -9.76 9.52 -4.13
CA ARG A 55 -10.99 9.61 -4.93
C ARG A 55 -10.79 10.36 -6.25
N VAL A 56 -9.90 11.34 -6.28
CA VAL A 56 -9.51 11.99 -7.54
C VAL A 56 -8.85 10.99 -8.49
N ILE A 57 -7.98 10.13 -7.98
CA ILE A 57 -7.37 9.07 -8.80
C ILE A 57 -8.48 8.13 -9.32
N LEU A 58 -9.35 7.66 -8.44
CA LEU A 58 -10.46 6.78 -8.82
C LEU A 58 -11.37 7.42 -9.87
N TYR A 59 -11.80 8.66 -9.64
CA TYR A 59 -12.66 9.41 -10.55
C TYR A 59 -12.09 9.54 -11.96
N LYS A 60 -10.79 9.84 -12.05
CA LYS A 60 -10.10 9.95 -13.35
C LYS A 60 -10.03 8.64 -14.13
N LEU A 61 -10.10 7.52 -13.42
CA LEU A 61 -9.95 6.20 -14.03
C LEU A 61 -11.29 5.52 -14.33
N LEU A 62 -12.25 5.64 -13.42
CA LEU A 62 -13.53 4.90 -13.47
C LEU A 62 -14.78 5.81 -13.42
N GLY A 63 -14.60 7.14 -13.36
CA GLY A 63 -15.71 8.08 -13.28
C GLY A 63 -16.36 8.15 -11.89
N LYS A 64 -17.45 8.90 -11.80
CA LYS A 64 -18.12 9.23 -10.52
C LYS A 64 -19.06 8.14 -9.99
N ASP A 65 -19.42 7.17 -10.81
CA ASP A 65 -20.41 6.15 -10.45
C ASP A 65 -19.78 5.00 -9.63
N VAL A 66 -18.45 4.91 -9.62
CA VAL A 66 -17.70 3.92 -8.85
C VAL A 66 -17.17 4.57 -7.57
N ARG A 67 -17.47 3.96 -6.43
CA ARG A 67 -17.09 4.47 -5.11
C ARG A 67 -16.14 3.53 -4.39
N ILE A 68 -15.37 4.10 -3.44
CA ILE A 68 -14.58 3.32 -2.48
C ILE A 68 -15.47 3.05 -1.26
N CYS A 69 -15.76 1.78 -1.04
CA CYS A 69 -16.42 1.28 0.16
C CYS A 69 -15.39 0.62 1.09
N TYR A 70 -15.78 0.38 2.34
CA TYR A 70 -14.95 -0.30 3.33
C TYR A 70 -15.74 -1.44 3.95
N ASN A 71 -15.09 -2.60 4.13
CA ASN A 71 -15.70 -3.71 4.85
C ASN A 71 -15.61 -3.52 6.37
N GLU A 72 -16.08 -4.49 7.14
CA GLU A 72 -16.09 -4.48 8.61
C GLU A 72 -14.68 -4.34 9.22
N ASN A 73 -13.66 -4.83 8.54
CA ASN A 73 -12.25 -4.75 8.96
C ASN A 73 -11.54 -3.48 8.45
N GLY A 74 -12.27 -2.57 7.76
CA GLY A 74 -11.72 -1.34 7.20
C GLY A 74 -10.97 -1.51 5.89
N ALA A 75 -10.98 -2.69 5.27
CA ALA A 75 -10.35 -2.91 3.97
C ALA A 75 -11.18 -2.28 2.84
N PRO A 76 -10.54 -1.54 1.91
CA PRO A 76 -11.22 -0.86 0.83
C PRO A 76 -11.65 -1.83 -0.28
N TYR A 77 -12.81 -1.55 -0.87
CA TYR A 77 -13.28 -2.23 -2.09
C TYR A 77 -14.09 -1.26 -2.97
N LEU A 78 -14.20 -1.60 -4.26
CA LEU A 78 -15.01 -0.82 -5.20
C LEU A 78 -16.49 -1.21 -5.10
N SER A 79 -17.39 -0.24 -5.20
CA SER A 79 -18.84 -0.48 -5.17
C SER A 79 -19.32 -1.42 -6.26
N ASN A 80 -18.67 -1.42 -7.43
CA ASN A 80 -18.96 -2.32 -8.55
C ASN A 80 -18.21 -3.66 -8.49
N LYS A 81 -17.28 -3.84 -7.56
CA LYS A 81 -16.45 -5.05 -7.37
C LYS A 81 -15.68 -5.52 -8.60
N GLN A 82 -15.45 -4.64 -9.57
CA GLN A 82 -14.81 -4.99 -10.84
C GLN A 82 -13.31 -5.34 -10.66
N TYR A 83 -12.64 -4.67 -9.71
CA TYR A 83 -11.23 -4.89 -9.38
C TYR A 83 -11.05 -4.99 -7.88
N TYR A 84 -10.04 -5.73 -7.45
CA TYR A 84 -9.46 -5.54 -6.13
C TYR A 84 -8.66 -4.25 -6.14
N ILE A 85 -8.71 -3.51 -5.04
CA ILE A 85 -7.95 -2.29 -4.84
C ILE A 85 -7.14 -2.34 -3.55
N SER A 86 -6.03 -1.63 -3.54
CA SER A 86 -5.29 -1.32 -2.33
C SER A 86 -4.91 0.16 -2.32
N ILE A 87 -4.90 0.76 -1.14
CA ILE A 87 -4.69 2.19 -0.94
C ILE A 87 -3.55 2.39 0.04
N SER A 88 -2.65 3.31 -0.28
CA SER A 88 -1.67 3.80 0.66
C SER A 88 -1.39 5.28 0.45
N HIS A 89 -0.94 5.95 1.48
CA HIS A 89 -0.53 7.35 1.44
C HIS A 89 0.52 7.65 2.50
N THR A 90 1.44 8.52 2.15
CA THR A 90 2.41 9.10 3.06
C THR A 90 2.64 10.54 2.64
N ASP A 91 2.92 11.44 3.55
CA ASP A 91 3.13 12.88 3.40
C ASP A 91 3.23 13.42 1.95
N GLY A 92 2.09 13.74 1.36
CA GLY A 92 1.97 14.25 0.00
C GLY A 92 1.95 13.21 -1.13
N HIS A 93 2.15 11.93 -0.82
CA HIS A 93 2.04 10.84 -1.79
C HIS A 93 0.76 10.05 -1.55
N PHE A 94 -0.01 9.81 -2.60
CA PHE A 94 -1.28 9.07 -2.58
C PHE A 94 -1.25 8.01 -3.65
N ALA A 95 -1.50 6.76 -3.26
CA ALA A 95 -1.44 5.61 -4.13
C ALA A 95 -2.77 4.85 -4.12
N LEU A 96 -3.24 4.49 -5.31
CA LEU A 96 -4.37 3.60 -5.54
C LEU A 96 -3.98 2.56 -6.57
N SER A 97 -4.16 1.29 -6.25
CA SER A 97 -3.86 0.19 -7.16
C SER A 97 -5.09 -0.62 -7.52
N PHE A 98 -5.00 -1.28 -8.68
CA PHE A 98 -6.04 -2.14 -9.23
C PHE A 98 -5.43 -3.47 -9.69
N SER A 99 -6.15 -4.57 -9.45
CA SER A 99 -5.82 -5.90 -9.96
C SER A 99 -7.07 -6.76 -10.06
N HIS A 100 -7.01 -7.82 -10.87
CA HIS A 100 -8.01 -8.89 -10.86
C HIS A 100 -7.79 -9.89 -9.71
N ARG A 101 -6.68 -9.78 -8.99
CA ARG A 101 -6.35 -10.63 -7.84
C ARG A 101 -6.21 -9.79 -6.58
N LYS A 102 -6.41 -10.43 -5.42
CA LYS A 102 -6.04 -9.84 -4.13
C LYS A 102 -4.57 -9.45 -4.16
N HIS A 103 -4.28 -8.26 -3.69
CA HIS A 103 -2.94 -7.69 -3.61
C HIS A 103 -2.90 -6.61 -2.54
N GLY A 104 -1.72 -6.16 -2.20
CA GLY A 104 -1.56 -4.99 -1.34
C GLY A 104 -0.47 -4.08 -1.85
N ILE A 105 -0.62 -2.79 -1.57
CA ILE A 105 0.43 -1.80 -1.80
C ILE A 105 0.69 -1.01 -0.53
N ASP A 106 1.92 -0.54 -0.41
CA ASP A 106 2.26 0.47 0.58
C ASP A 106 3.26 1.47 0.03
N ILE A 107 3.17 2.73 0.48
CA ILE A 107 4.10 3.80 0.15
C ILE A 107 4.57 4.45 1.45
N GLU A 108 5.90 4.49 1.66
CA GLU A 108 6.48 4.97 2.90
C GLU A 108 7.64 5.93 2.61
N ARG A 109 7.61 7.13 3.23
CA ARG A 109 8.72 8.08 3.12
C ARG A 109 9.94 7.60 3.89
N TRP A 110 11.12 7.95 3.36
CA TRP A 110 12.37 7.73 4.09
C TRP A 110 12.35 8.48 5.41
N ASN A 111 12.49 7.76 6.50
CA ASN A 111 12.52 8.34 7.85
C ASN A 111 13.34 7.47 8.81
N SER A 112 13.94 8.10 9.79
CA SER A 112 14.72 7.41 10.83
C SER A 112 13.86 6.71 11.88
N THR A 113 12.55 6.97 11.91
CA THR A 113 11.65 6.36 12.88
C THR A 113 11.55 4.85 12.65
N ALA A 114 11.49 4.41 11.38
CA ALA A 114 11.47 2.98 11.04
C ALA A 114 12.67 2.25 11.66
N LYS A 115 13.89 2.79 11.54
CA LYS A 115 15.07 2.24 12.18
C LYS A 115 14.93 2.17 13.71
N ARG A 116 14.45 3.24 14.34
CA ARG A 116 14.31 3.32 15.80
C ARG A 116 13.36 2.26 16.37
N VAL A 117 12.28 1.95 15.67
CA VAL A 117 11.28 0.96 16.09
C VAL A 117 11.44 -0.40 15.41
N SER A 118 12.51 -0.60 14.66
CA SER A 118 12.72 -1.78 13.80
C SER A 118 12.60 -3.12 14.55
N LYS A 119 13.02 -3.17 15.81
CA LYS A 119 12.91 -4.37 16.65
C LYS A 119 11.48 -4.89 16.81
N MET A 120 10.48 -4.07 16.52
CA MET A 120 9.07 -4.45 16.58
C MET A 120 8.60 -5.17 15.32
N PHE A 121 9.29 -5.02 14.18
CA PHE A 121 8.81 -5.55 12.91
C PHE A 121 9.90 -6.19 12.03
N ALA A 122 11.20 -5.98 12.29
CA ALA A 122 12.29 -6.48 11.44
C ALA A 122 13.22 -7.42 12.20
N THR A 123 13.82 -8.36 11.47
CA THR A 123 14.89 -9.24 11.93
C THR A 123 16.21 -8.85 11.26
N GLU A 124 17.33 -9.27 11.84
CA GLU A 124 18.66 -9.04 11.25
C GLU A 124 18.82 -9.74 9.89
N GLN A 125 18.19 -10.89 9.71
CA GLN A 125 18.20 -11.64 8.45
C GLN A 125 17.48 -10.87 7.33
N GLU A 126 16.36 -10.23 7.62
CA GLU A 126 15.62 -9.43 6.66
C GLU A 126 16.42 -8.19 6.24
N VAL A 127 17.09 -7.54 7.19
CA VAL A 127 17.97 -6.41 6.90
C VAL A 127 19.12 -6.83 6.00
N ALA A 128 19.81 -7.92 6.33
CA ALA A 128 20.90 -8.47 5.51
C ALA A 128 20.42 -8.81 4.10
N ALA A 129 19.25 -9.43 3.94
CA ALA A 129 18.69 -9.79 2.63
C ALA A 129 18.44 -8.56 1.74
N LEU A 130 18.10 -7.39 2.31
CA LEU A 130 17.88 -6.17 1.55
C LEU A 130 19.15 -5.38 1.27
N VAL A 131 20.08 -5.33 2.21
CA VAL A 131 21.37 -4.60 2.08
C VAL A 131 22.26 -5.27 1.03
N ASP A 132 22.33 -6.59 0.97
CA ASP A 132 23.09 -7.36 -0.03
C ASP A 132 22.62 -7.10 -1.48
N ALA A 133 21.43 -6.54 -1.66
CA ALA A 133 20.90 -6.23 -2.98
C ALA A 133 21.62 -5.09 -3.71
N LYS A 134 22.64 -4.45 -3.12
CA LYS A 134 23.36 -3.25 -3.63
C LYS A 134 22.47 -2.07 -4.04
N ALA A 135 21.15 -2.21 -3.93
CA ALA A 135 20.19 -1.17 -4.27
C ALA A 135 19.98 -0.17 -3.12
N ILE A 136 20.36 -0.56 -1.90
CA ILE A 136 20.18 0.23 -0.68
C ILE A 136 21.56 0.49 -0.08
N THR A 137 22.28 1.46 -0.64
CA THR A 137 23.66 1.79 -0.25
C THR A 137 23.74 2.75 0.92
N ASP A 138 22.67 3.41 1.28
CA ASP A 138 22.66 4.27 2.43
C ASP A 138 21.68 3.74 3.41
N GLU A 139 22.24 2.70 4.09
CA GLU A 139 21.94 2.92 5.37
C GLU A 139 20.65 2.32 5.81
N ASP A 140 20.80 1.61 6.76
CA ASP A 140 19.83 1.05 7.69
C ASP A 140 18.40 1.66 7.62
N ALA A 141 18.25 3.01 7.46
CA ALA A 141 16.95 3.65 7.44
C ALA A 141 16.10 3.25 6.23
N LYS A 142 16.67 3.19 5.03
CA LYS A 142 15.95 2.79 3.80
C LYS A 142 15.59 1.32 3.83
N ALA A 143 16.49 0.46 4.32
CA ALA A 143 16.21 -0.95 4.50
C ALA A 143 15.02 -1.15 5.44
N PHE A 144 15.00 -0.48 6.58
CA PHE A 144 13.90 -0.57 7.53
C PHE A 144 12.57 -0.01 7.00
N CYS A 145 12.61 1.12 6.27
CA CYS A 145 11.41 1.63 5.60
C CYS A 145 10.88 0.62 4.55
N THR A 146 11.78 -0.02 3.80
CA THR A 146 11.38 -1.02 2.79
C THR A 146 10.80 -2.27 3.45
N ILE A 147 11.40 -2.77 4.54
CA ILE A 147 10.85 -3.91 5.31
C ILE A 147 9.47 -3.57 5.86
N TRP A 148 9.34 -2.40 6.48
CA TRP A 148 8.05 -1.94 7.02
C TRP A 148 6.99 -1.89 5.93
N SER A 149 7.27 -1.18 4.85
CA SER A 149 6.36 -1.01 3.72
C SER A 149 5.98 -2.36 3.07
N ALA A 150 6.94 -3.28 2.92
CA ALA A 150 6.65 -4.62 2.42
C ALA A 150 5.69 -5.39 3.33
N LYS A 151 5.89 -5.34 4.64
CA LYS A 151 5.00 -6.01 5.61
C LYS A 151 3.62 -5.36 5.67
N GLU A 152 3.53 -4.04 5.57
CA GLU A 152 2.26 -3.31 5.43
C GLU A 152 1.52 -3.70 4.14
N SER A 153 2.21 -3.81 3.01
CA SER A 153 1.59 -4.23 1.75
C SER A 153 1.03 -5.66 1.85
N ILE A 154 1.77 -6.57 2.50
CA ILE A 154 1.30 -7.95 2.75
C ILE A 154 0.07 -7.93 3.66
N TYR A 155 0.10 -7.19 4.76
CA TYR A 155 -1.02 -7.07 5.69
C TYR A 155 -2.30 -6.57 4.99
N LYS A 156 -2.16 -5.59 4.07
CA LYS A 156 -3.27 -5.05 3.27
C LYS A 156 -3.83 -6.01 2.22
N SER A 157 -3.06 -7.02 1.82
CA SER A 157 -3.47 -7.97 0.78
C SER A 157 -4.46 -9.02 1.26
N HIS A 158 -4.56 -9.22 2.56
CA HIS A 158 -5.35 -10.27 3.17
C HIS A 158 -5.93 -9.80 4.51
N ASP A 159 -6.92 -10.53 5.02
CA ASP A 159 -7.55 -10.21 6.30
C ASP A 159 -6.79 -10.88 7.47
N PHE A 160 -5.62 -10.34 7.78
CA PHE A 160 -4.69 -10.85 8.78
C PHE A 160 -4.89 -10.19 10.16
N ALA A 161 -6.10 -10.20 10.69
CA ALA A 161 -6.36 -9.57 12.00
C ALA A 161 -5.44 -10.12 13.11
N GLY A 162 -4.64 -9.23 13.72
CA GLY A 162 -3.73 -9.58 14.81
C GLY A 162 -2.43 -10.26 14.38
N LEU A 163 -2.07 -10.25 13.09
CA LEU A 163 -0.79 -10.78 12.62
C LEU A 163 0.38 -9.97 13.19
N SER A 164 1.36 -10.64 13.80
CA SER A 164 2.63 -10.04 14.19
C SER A 164 3.50 -9.75 12.96
N PHE A 165 3.93 -8.51 12.80
CA PHE A 165 4.82 -8.16 11.69
C PHE A 165 6.20 -8.79 11.84
N ARG A 166 6.69 -8.92 13.08
CA ARG A 166 8.02 -9.48 13.35
C ARG A 166 8.06 -11.00 13.20
N ASP A 167 7.10 -11.66 13.83
CA ASP A 167 7.16 -13.11 13.97
C ASP A 167 6.26 -13.85 12.97
N GLY A 168 5.27 -13.15 12.43
CA GLY A 168 4.31 -13.71 11.47
C GLY A 168 4.65 -13.46 10.00
N ILE A 169 5.53 -12.50 9.67
CA ILE A 169 5.93 -12.20 8.30
C ILE A 169 7.46 -12.26 8.19
N LEU A 170 7.96 -13.18 7.41
CA LEU A 170 9.38 -13.31 7.12
C LEU A 170 9.67 -12.94 5.66
N LEU A 171 10.43 -11.85 5.46
CA LEU A 171 10.95 -11.47 4.15
C LEU A 171 12.26 -12.18 3.87
N LYS A 172 12.41 -12.72 2.67
CA LYS A 172 13.62 -13.41 2.22
C LYS A 172 13.82 -13.23 0.72
N LYS A 173 15.02 -13.53 0.23
CA LYS A 173 15.25 -13.66 -1.20
C LYS A 173 15.03 -15.10 -1.65
N ASP A 174 14.45 -15.27 -2.83
CA ASP A 174 14.38 -16.54 -3.50
C ASP A 174 15.73 -16.87 -4.23
N ALA A 175 15.79 -18.01 -4.88
CA ALA A 175 16.97 -18.45 -5.63
C ALA A 175 17.35 -17.50 -6.79
N PHE A 176 16.46 -16.64 -7.23
CA PHE A 176 16.66 -15.66 -8.29
C PHE A 176 16.88 -14.23 -7.76
N SER A 177 17.08 -14.09 -6.45
CA SER A 177 17.26 -12.81 -5.76
C SER A 177 16.03 -11.91 -5.76
N ASN A 178 14.83 -12.42 -6.05
CA ASN A 178 13.60 -11.69 -5.87
C ASN A 178 13.21 -11.64 -4.38
N LEU A 179 12.61 -10.54 -3.96
CA LEU A 179 12.08 -10.44 -2.61
C LEU A 179 10.76 -11.24 -2.53
N VAL A 180 10.71 -12.16 -1.59
CA VAL A 180 9.52 -12.96 -1.31
C VAL A 180 9.21 -12.93 0.17
N ALA A 181 7.97 -13.24 0.54
CA ALA A 181 7.57 -13.33 1.93
C ALA A 181 6.88 -14.66 2.22
N GLU A 182 7.14 -15.15 3.42
CA GLU A 182 6.42 -16.24 4.04
C GLU A 182 5.63 -15.68 5.23
N VAL A 183 4.34 -15.95 5.26
CA VAL A 183 3.43 -15.47 6.30
C VAL A 183 2.87 -16.65 7.05
N SER A 184 3.20 -16.74 8.33
CA SER A 184 2.62 -17.71 9.25
C SER A 184 1.46 -17.07 9.99
N TYR A 185 0.24 -17.52 9.71
CA TYR A 185 -0.95 -16.99 10.34
C TYR A 185 -1.93 -18.09 10.72
N LYS A 186 -2.24 -18.19 12.01
CA LYS A 186 -2.97 -19.31 12.59
C LYS A 186 -2.24 -20.64 12.26
N GLU A 187 -2.90 -21.59 11.65
CA GLU A 187 -2.33 -22.88 11.27
C GLU A 187 -1.92 -22.96 9.79
N ALA A 188 -1.91 -21.81 9.08
CA ALA A 188 -1.64 -21.75 7.66
C ALA A 188 -0.37 -20.94 7.35
N THR A 189 0.29 -21.31 6.26
CA THR A 189 1.42 -20.58 5.69
C THR A 189 1.03 -20.05 4.32
N PHE A 190 1.30 -18.76 4.10
CA PHE A 190 1.04 -18.08 2.84
C PHE A 190 2.36 -17.58 2.26
N HIS A 191 2.46 -17.57 0.94
CA HIS A 191 3.63 -17.09 0.23
C HIS A 191 3.27 -15.90 -0.64
N TYR A 192 4.14 -14.90 -0.69
CA TYR A 192 3.96 -13.68 -1.46
C TYR A 192 5.19 -13.37 -2.28
N ALA A 193 4.97 -12.91 -3.51
CA ALA A 193 5.95 -12.14 -4.26
C ALA A 193 5.86 -10.68 -3.81
N VAL A 194 7.01 -10.05 -3.59
CA VAL A 194 7.10 -8.65 -3.15
C VAL A 194 7.97 -7.89 -4.14
N GLU A 195 7.39 -6.90 -4.79
CA GLU A 195 8.11 -5.93 -5.62
C GLU A 195 8.26 -4.63 -4.82
N TYR A 196 9.42 -3.97 -4.94
CA TYR A 196 9.61 -2.65 -4.38
C TYR A 196 10.28 -1.71 -5.39
N ARG A 197 9.89 -0.44 -5.33
CA ARG A 197 10.43 0.63 -6.18
C ARG A 197 10.93 1.75 -5.29
N LEU A 198 12.23 2.01 -5.37
CA LEU A 198 12.85 3.12 -4.66
C LEU A 198 12.59 4.41 -5.45
N LEU A 199 11.89 5.33 -4.81
CA LEU A 199 11.64 6.67 -5.32
C LEU A 199 12.58 7.67 -4.60
N PRO A 200 12.72 8.90 -5.07
CA PRO A 200 13.69 9.84 -4.49
C PRO A 200 13.50 10.05 -2.99
N ASP A 201 12.26 10.11 -2.50
CA ASP A 201 11.94 10.42 -1.10
C ASP A 201 11.06 9.36 -0.41
N CYS A 202 10.75 8.25 -1.07
CA CYS A 202 9.92 7.18 -0.53
C CYS A 202 10.21 5.82 -1.18
N VAL A 203 9.64 4.76 -0.62
CA VAL A 203 9.53 3.44 -1.24
C VAL A 203 8.07 3.12 -1.52
N LEU A 204 7.80 2.54 -2.67
CA LEU A 204 6.53 1.87 -2.99
C LEU A 204 6.76 0.38 -2.98
N THR A 205 5.94 -0.36 -2.24
CA THR A 205 5.94 -1.83 -2.25
C THR A 205 4.62 -2.36 -2.78
N ILE A 206 4.69 -3.49 -3.48
CA ILE A 206 3.55 -4.19 -4.07
C ILE A 206 3.70 -5.66 -3.68
N CYS A 207 2.68 -6.27 -3.13
CA CYS A 207 2.67 -7.70 -2.86
C CYS A 207 1.51 -8.41 -3.55
N LEU A 208 1.81 -9.60 -4.03
CA LEU A 208 0.85 -10.53 -4.63
C LEU A 208 0.99 -11.90 -3.96
N PRO A 209 -0.13 -12.56 -3.60
CA PRO A 209 -0.06 -13.97 -3.22
C PRO A 209 0.61 -14.78 -4.34
N ALA A 210 1.60 -15.59 -3.98
CA ALA A 210 2.23 -16.49 -4.93
C ALA A 210 1.18 -17.47 -5.49
N SER A 211 1.27 -17.77 -6.77
CA SER A 211 0.45 -18.84 -7.36
C SER A 211 0.88 -20.17 -6.76
N VAL A 212 -0.05 -20.92 -6.20
CA VAL A 212 0.15 -22.30 -5.74
C VAL A 212 0.34 -23.20 -6.97
#